data_3777d4c796ff76bc523abc1bee36aa6c
#
_entry.id   3777d4c796ff76bc523abc1bee36aa6c
#
_cell.length_a   1.000
_cell.length_b   1.000
_cell.length_c   1.000
_cell.angle_alpha   90.00
_cell.angle_beta   90.00
_cell.angle_gamma   90.00
#
_symmetry.space_group_name_H-M   'P 1'
#
loop_
_entity.id
_entity.type
_entity.pdbx_description
1 polymer ?
#
loop_
_entity_poly.entity_id
_entity_poly.type
_entity_poly.pdbx_seq_one_letter_code
_entity_poly.pdbx_strand_id
1 'polypeptide(L)'
;MATLVLDNTLYQGYATIAEQNNISVTDAMAEALRLLKQHLKKKPSLSLRQRLEKRILELRDLPANWDYAGSPSISSEACNYSRKVVACCSESLLQGLAIFPNTNGYILMHWKTSKGDACLSILSDRIVYDVNYGEIEKEGILPLSELPKFLEVLKSIA
;
A
#
# COMPACT_ATOMS: atom_id res chain seq x y z
N MET A 1 -22.51 -11.92 25.87
CA MET A 1 -23.34 -12.07 24.66
C MET A 1 -23.28 -10.76 23.89
N ALA A 2 -22.92 -10.78 22.61
CA ALA A 2 -22.99 -9.60 21.75
C ALA A 2 -24.42 -9.54 21.18
N THR A 3 -25.11 -8.42 21.37
CA THR A 3 -26.44 -8.17 20.81
C THR A 3 -26.27 -7.42 19.50
N LEU A 4 -26.76 -8.01 18.41
CA LEU A 4 -26.78 -7.35 17.11
C LEU A 4 -28.07 -6.51 17.04
N VAL A 5 -27.94 -5.20 16.97
CA VAL A 5 -29.07 -4.29 16.71
C VAL A 5 -29.14 -4.10 15.20
N LEU A 6 -30.21 -4.62 14.56
CA LEU A 6 -30.47 -4.41 13.16
C LEU A 6 -31.39 -3.22 12.96
N ASP A 7 -31.09 -2.41 11.96
CA ASP A 7 -32.01 -1.43 11.42
C ASP A 7 -33.27 -2.13 10.88
N ASN A 8 -34.43 -1.50 11.05
CA ASN A 8 -35.71 -2.07 10.65
C ASN A 8 -35.78 -2.39 9.16
N THR A 9 -35.13 -1.60 8.33
CA THR A 9 -35.07 -1.82 6.87
C THR A 9 -34.32 -3.12 6.52
N LEU A 10 -33.19 -3.36 7.20
CA LEU A 10 -32.43 -4.60 7.04
C LEU A 10 -33.19 -5.82 7.54
N TYR A 11 -33.88 -5.69 8.69
CA TYR A 11 -34.72 -6.79 9.20
C TYR A 11 -35.84 -7.16 8.23
N GLN A 12 -36.55 -6.19 7.66
CA GLN A 12 -37.59 -6.40 6.67
C GLN A 12 -37.06 -7.06 5.39
N GLY A 13 -35.85 -6.67 4.95
CA GLY A 13 -35.18 -7.32 3.83
C GLY A 13 -34.95 -8.82 4.08
N TYR A 14 -34.43 -9.18 5.26
CA TYR A 14 -34.22 -10.58 5.64
C TYR A 14 -35.54 -11.35 5.82
N ALA A 15 -36.59 -10.71 6.36
CA ALA A 15 -37.91 -11.30 6.50
C ALA A 15 -38.50 -11.67 5.13
N THR A 16 -38.41 -10.79 4.15
CA THR A 16 -38.86 -11.06 2.77
C THR A 16 -38.10 -12.22 2.14
N ILE A 17 -36.79 -12.27 2.28
CA ILE A 17 -35.95 -13.37 1.78
C ILE A 17 -36.32 -14.70 2.47
N ALA A 18 -36.51 -14.66 3.78
CA ALA A 18 -36.88 -15.82 4.56
C ALA A 18 -38.23 -16.42 4.12
N GLU A 19 -39.24 -15.56 3.92
CA GLU A 19 -40.55 -15.94 3.42
C GLU A 19 -40.47 -16.56 2.02
N GLN A 20 -39.77 -15.92 1.09
CA GLN A 20 -39.58 -16.42 -0.28
C GLN A 20 -38.90 -17.78 -0.35
N ASN A 21 -38.04 -18.11 0.59
CA ASN A 21 -37.28 -19.35 0.64
C ASN A 21 -37.81 -20.35 1.66
N ASN A 22 -38.92 -20.04 2.34
CA ASN A 22 -39.56 -20.87 3.38
C ASN A 22 -38.57 -21.31 4.48
N ILE A 23 -37.78 -20.36 4.97
CA ILE A 23 -36.77 -20.51 6.06
C ILE A 23 -37.03 -19.48 7.16
N SER A 24 -36.39 -19.65 8.33
CA SER A 24 -36.48 -18.63 9.36
C SER A 24 -35.64 -17.39 9.01
N VAL A 25 -35.99 -16.21 9.55
CA VAL A 25 -35.18 -14.97 9.40
C VAL A 25 -33.76 -15.20 9.91
N THR A 26 -33.61 -15.94 10.99
CA THR A 26 -32.29 -16.30 11.56
C THR A 26 -31.46 -17.12 10.59
N ASP A 27 -32.06 -18.08 9.90
CA ASP A 27 -31.38 -18.90 8.90
C ASP A 27 -31.01 -18.07 7.66
N ALA A 28 -31.89 -17.18 7.20
CA ALA A 28 -31.60 -16.24 6.13
C ALA A 28 -30.42 -15.34 6.44
N MET A 29 -30.32 -14.82 7.69
CA MET A 29 -29.19 -14.02 8.14
C MET A 29 -27.90 -14.85 8.25
N ALA A 30 -27.98 -16.08 8.78
CA ALA A 30 -26.83 -16.98 8.85
C ALA A 30 -26.26 -17.32 7.48
N GLU A 31 -27.15 -17.59 6.50
CA GLU A 31 -26.74 -17.87 5.13
C GLU A 31 -26.14 -16.65 4.45
N ALA A 32 -26.70 -15.45 4.64
CA ALA A 32 -26.13 -14.21 4.13
C ALA A 32 -24.72 -13.96 4.70
N LEU A 33 -24.51 -14.17 6.00
CA LEU A 33 -23.19 -14.08 6.63
C LEU A 33 -22.21 -15.13 6.08
N ARG A 34 -22.69 -16.35 5.83
CA ARG A 34 -21.88 -17.42 5.22
C ARG A 34 -21.42 -17.04 3.82
N LEU A 35 -22.33 -16.53 2.98
CA LEU A 35 -22.05 -16.08 1.62
C LEU A 35 -21.09 -14.87 1.62
N LEU A 36 -21.29 -13.91 2.52
CA LEU A 36 -20.39 -12.78 2.67
C LEU A 36 -18.98 -13.24 3.06
N LYS A 37 -18.85 -14.14 4.04
CA LYS A 37 -17.54 -14.70 4.42
C LYS A 37 -16.88 -15.45 3.26
N GLN A 38 -17.63 -16.18 2.45
CA GLN A 38 -17.10 -16.84 1.26
C GLN A 38 -16.66 -15.84 0.20
N HIS A 39 -17.43 -14.77 -0.02
CA HIS A 39 -17.10 -13.71 -0.96
C HIS A 39 -15.84 -12.96 -0.55
N LEU A 40 -15.71 -12.65 0.74
CA LEU A 40 -14.50 -12.00 1.29
C LEU A 40 -13.26 -12.91 1.19
N LYS A 41 -13.42 -14.22 1.39
CA LYS A 41 -12.32 -15.18 1.20
C LYS A 41 -11.92 -15.38 -0.26
N LYS A 42 -12.85 -15.17 -1.21
CA LYS A 42 -12.58 -15.32 -2.66
C LYS A 42 -11.92 -14.09 -3.29
N LYS A 43 -11.92 -12.93 -2.63
CA LYS A 43 -11.10 -11.81 -3.12
C LYS A 43 -9.63 -12.22 -2.97
N PRO A 44 -8.89 -12.43 -4.09
CA PRO A 44 -7.48 -12.71 -4.00
C PRO A 44 -6.83 -11.54 -3.26
N SER A 45 -6.22 -11.82 -2.10
CA SER A 45 -5.44 -10.80 -1.41
C SER A 45 -4.25 -10.46 -2.31
N LEU A 46 -4.14 -9.21 -2.72
CA LEU A 46 -2.98 -8.75 -3.46
C LEU A 46 -1.71 -9.10 -2.69
N SER A 47 -0.70 -9.62 -3.39
CA SER A 47 0.62 -9.79 -2.80
C SER A 47 1.14 -8.44 -2.28
N LEU A 48 2.12 -8.47 -1.38
CA LEU A 48 2.71 -7.24 -0.86
C LEU A 48 3.24 -6.36 -2.01
N ARG A 49 3.96 -6.97 -2.97
CA ARG A 49 4.45 -6.28 -4.17
C ARG A 49 3.32 -5.61 -4.95
N GLN A 50 2.23 -6.33 -5.22
CA GLN A 50 1.07 -5.77 -5.93
C GLN A 50 0.42 -4.61 -5.16
N ARG A 51 0.38 -4.67 -3.82
CA ARG A 51 -0.13 -3.55 -3.00
C ARG A 51 0.76 -2.31 -3.10
N LEU A 52 2.09 -2.50 -3.09
CA LEU A 52 3.04 -1.39 -3.24
C LEU A 52 3.00 -0.79 -4.64
N GLU A 53 2.91 -1.62 -5.68
CA GLU A 53 2.71 -1.15 -7.06
C GLU A 53 1.41 -0.37 -7.22
N LYS A 54 0.31 -0.87 -6.66
CA LYS A 54 -0.97 -0.15 -6.63
C LYS A 54 -0.83 1.19 -5.91
N ARG A 55 -0.12 1.23 -4.77
CA ARG A 55 0.15 2.48 -4.06
C ARG A 55 0.89 3.50 -4.92
N ILE A 56 1.90 3.09 -5.69
CA ILE A 56 2.62 3.99 -6.60
C ILE A 56 1.68 4.54 -7.69
N LEU A 57 0.77 3.72 -8.22
CA LEU A 57 -0.22 4.18 -9.20
C LEU A 57 -1.21 5.18 -8.59
N GLU A 58 -1.67 4.95 -7.36
CA GLU A 58 -2.50 5.91 -6.63
C GLU A 58 -1.80 7.25 -6.43
N LEU A 59 -0.49 7.24 -6.14
CA LEU A 59 0.31 8.46 -6.01
C LEU A 59 0.46 9.19 -7.34
N ARG A 60 0.68 8.47 -8.44
CA ARG A 60 0.75 9.04 -9.79
C ARG A 60 -0.52 9.79 -10.17
N ASP A 61 -1.67 9.26 -9.75
CA ASP A 61 -2.97 9.80 -10.09
C ASP A 61 -3.43 10.95 -9.16
N LEU A 62 -2.57 11.37 -8.20
CA LEU A 62 -2.82 12.54 -7.37
C LEU A 62 -2.80 13.83 -8.23
N PRO A 63 -3.85 14.66 -8.16
CA PRO A 63 -3.89 15.94 -8.87
C PRO A 63 -2.89 16.94 -8.27
N ALA A 64 -2.57 17.99 -8.99
CA ALA A 64 -1.90 19.15 -8.38
C ALA A 64 -2.74 19.69 -7.22
N ASN A 65 -2.08 20.23 -6.19
CA ASN A 65 -2.72 20.70 -4.95
C ASN A 65 -3.44 19.60 -4.13
N TRP A 66 -2.99 18.34 -4.25
CA TRP A 66 -3.55 17.17 -3.53
C TRP A 66 -3.50 17.31 -2.00
N ASP A 67 -2.60 18.14 -1.48
CA ASP A 67 -2.41 18.43 -0.04
C ASP A 67 -3.07 19.75 0.41
N TYR A 68 -3.78 20.45 -0.49
CA TYR A 68 -4.37 21.78 -0.29
C TYR A 68 -3.34 22.89 0.04
N ALA A 69 -2.04 22.62 -0.13
CA ALA A 69 -0.94 23.55 0.13
C ALA A 69 -0.18 23.94 -1.16
N GLY A 70 -0.68 23.54 -2.32
CA GLY A 70 -0.11 23.90 -3.62
C GLY A 70 0.92 22.91 -4.16
N SER A 71 1.00 21.70 -3.59
CA SER A 71 1.92 20.68 -4.08
C SER A 71 1.66 20.31 -5.55
N PRO A 72 2.72 20.12 -6.36
CA PRO A 72 2.58 19.63 -7.73
C PRO A 72 2.12 18.17 -7.73
N SER A 73 1.62 17.71 -8.88
CA SER A 73 1.40 16.28 -9.12
C SER A 73 2.71 15.51 -9.04
N ILE A 74 2.63 14.22 -8.70
CA ILE A 74 3.83 13.35 -8.63
C ILE A 74 4.35 13.09 -10.05
N SER A 75 5.67 13.21 -10.24
CA SER A 75 6.28 13.03 -11.55
C SER A 75 6.17 11.59 -12.04
N SER A 76 5.97 11.39 -13.33
CA SER A 76 5.92 10.06 -13.96
C SER A 76 7.25 9.32 -13.83
N GLU A 77 8.36 10.05 -13.88
CA GLU A 77 9.71 9.53 -13.68
C GLU A 77 9.87 8.96 -12.27
N ALA A 78 9.48 9.72 -11.23
CA ALA A 78 9.51 9.25 -9.86
C ALA A 78 8.69 7.95 -9.68
N CYS A 79 7.49 7.88 -10.27
CA CYS A 79 6.65 6.67 -10.25
C CYS A 79 7.34 5.49 -10.94
N ASN A 80 7.92 5.70 -12.13
CA ASN A 80 8.58 4.64 -12.89
C ASN A 80 9.81 4.09 -12.17
N TYR A 81 10.62 4.95 -11.56
CA TYR A 81 11.79 4.50 -10.78
C TYR A 81 11.38 3.83 -9.46
N SER A 82 10.34 4.32 -8.78
CA SER A 82 9.78 3.65 -7.60
C SER A 82 9.32 2.21 -7.91
N ARG A 83 8.68 2.01 -9.05
CA ARG A 83 8.28 0.65 -9.50
C ARG A 83 9.49 -0.24 -9.77
N LYS A 84 10.58 0.29 -10.36
CA LYS A 84 11.83 -0.46 -10.54
C LYS A 84 12.42 -0.87 -9.19
N VAL A 85 12.43 0.02 -8.19
CA VAL A 85 12.87 -0.31 -6.82
C VAL A 85 12.05 -1.45 -6.26
N VAL A 86 10.70 -1.35 -6.27
CA VAL A 86 9.81 -2.41 -5.77
C VAL A 86 10.04 -3.73 -6.51
N ALA A 87 10.26 -3.70 -7.83
CA ALA A 87 10.52 -4.91 -8.62
C ALA A 87 11.84 -5.61 -8.23
N CYS A 88 12.86 -4.84 -7.86
CA CYS A 88 14.20 -5.37 -7.52
C CYS A 88 14.34 -5.80 -6.04
N CYS A 89 13.46 -5.33 -5.14
CA CYS A 89 13.53 -5.68 -3.72
C CYS A 89 13.08 -7.13 -3.47
N SER A 90 13.74 -7.80 -2.51
CA SER A 90 13.26 -9.08 -1.99
C SER A 90 11.96 -8.92 -1.19
N GLU A 91 11.20 -10.00 -0.98
CA GLU A 91 9.97 -9.93 -0.16
C GLU A 91 10.27 -9.48 1.28
N SER A 92 11.43 -9.84 1.85
CA SER A 92 11.85 -9.38 3.19
C SER A 92 12.03 -7.87 3.24
N LEU A 93 12.68 -7.26 2.23
CA LEU A 93 12.82 -5.82 2.12
C LEU A 93 11.47 -5.11 1.92
N LEU A 94 10.57 -5.71 1.15
CA LEU A 94 9.25 -5.12 0.92
C LEU A 94 8.39 -5.06 2.19
N GLN A 95 8.59 -5.96 3.16
CA GLN A 95 7.79 -5.99 4.41
C GLN A 95 7.93 -4.71 5.24
N GLY A 96 9.11 -4.08 5.25
CA GLY A 96 9.37 -2.85 5.99
C GLY A 96 9.15 -1.56 5.18
N LEU A 97 8.77 -1.68 3.89
CA LEU A 97 8.67 -0.55 2.98
C LEU A 97 7.33 0.17 3.11
N ALA A 98 7.40 1.48 3.33
CA ALA A 98 6.30 2.42 3.20
C ALA A 98 6.59 3.43 2.06
N ILE A 99 5.55 3.85 1.32
CA ILE A 99 5.68 4.74 0.16
C ILE A 99 4.76 5.95 0.36
N PHE A 100 5.34 7.14 0.29
CA PHE A 100 4.67 8.41 0.54
C PHE A 100 4.86 9.38 -0.62
N PRO A 101 3.86 10.24 -0.90
CA PRO A 101 4.06 11.40 -1.75
C PRO A 101 4.86 12.46 -0.99
N ASN A 102 5.66 13.24 -1.70
CA ASN A 102 6.31 14.42 -1.15
C ASN A 102 5.70 15.68 -1.78
N THR A 103 5.63 16.75 -0.99
CA THR A 103 5.06 18.04 -1.39
C THR A 103 5.77 18.73 -2.57
N ASN A 104 6.96 18.27 -2.95
CA ASN A 104 7.70 18.73 -4.12
C ASN A 104 7.50 17.86 -5.37
N GLY A 105 6.48 16.99 -5.40
CA GLY A 105 6.13 16.17 -6.57
C GLY A 105 7.00 14.94 -6.80
N TYR A 106 7.72 14.45 -5.79
CA TYR A 106 8.48 13.21 -5.83
C TYR A 106 7.95 12.16 -4.85
N ILE A 107 8.53 10.96 -4.88
CA ILE A 107 8.15 9.83 -4.02
C ILE A 107 9.24 9.62 -2.96
N LEU A 108 8.80 9.49 -1.71
CA LEU A 108 9.62 9.04 -0.59
C LEU A 108 9.31 7.56 -0.32
N MET A 109 10.33 6.74 -0.33
CA MET A 109 10.30 5.33 0.08
C MET A 109 11.08 5.20 1.39
N HIS A 110 10.44 4.60 2.40
CA HIS A 110 11.01 4.46 3.73
C HIS A 110 10.95 3.00 4.17
N TRP A 111 12.10 2.42 4.47
CA TRP A 111 12.23 1.09 5.07
C TRP A 111 12.47 1.24 6.56
N LYS A 112 11.68 0.57 7.37
CA LYS A 112 11.85 0.50 8.81
C LYS A 112 11.96 -0.95 9.26
N THR A 113 13.01 -1.26 10.01
CA THR A 113 13.28 -2.58 10.56
C THR A 113 13.67 -2.47 12.03
N SER A 114 13.87 -3.61 12.70
CA SER A 114 14.36 -3.64 14.08
C SER A 114 15.80 -3.18 14.24
N LYS A 115 16.58 -3.13 13.14
CA LYS A 115 18.01 -2.76 13.16
C LYS A 115 18.27 -1.32 12.72
N GLY A 116 17.27 -0.63 12.19
CA GLY A 116 17.40 0.75 11.71
C GLY A 116 16.44 1.07 10.58
N ASP A 117 16.71 2.14 9.87
CA ASP A 117 15.87 2.63 8.79
C ASP A 117 16.69 3.05 7.56
N ALA A 118 16.02 3.13 6.43
CA ALA A 118 16.57 3.65 5.19
C ALA A 118 15.52 4.48 4.47
N CYS A 119 15.91 5.61 3.94
CA CYS A 119 15.07 6.50 3.16
C CYS A 119 15.60 6.65 1.74
N LEU A 120 14.71 6.70 0.77
CA LEU A 120 15.01 6.99 -0.62
C LEU A 120 13.99 7.99 -1.15
N SER A 121 14.45 9.17 -1.50
CA SER A 121 13.67 10.17 -2.23
C SER A 121 13.97 10.04 -3.73
N ILE A 122 12.94 9.76 -4.52
CA ILE A 122 13.05 9.63 -5.98
C ILE A 122 12.48 10.89 -6.62
N LEU A 123 13.37 11.75 -7.09
CA LEU A 123 13.06 12.99 -7.79
C LEU A 123 12.92 12.71 -9.30
N SER A 124 12.66 13.74 -10.08
CA SER A 124 12.54 13.62 -11.54
C SER A 124 13.87 13.34 -12.26
N ASP A 125 15.01 13.73 -11.64
CA ASP A 125 16.36 13.70 -12.25
C ASP A 125 17.38 12.90 -11.44
N ARG A 126 17.12 12.65 -10.15
CA ARG A 126 18.08 12.04 -9.21
C ARG A 126 17.37 11.29 -8.10
N ILE A 127 18.17 10.51 -7.36
CA ILE A 127 17.77 9.92 -6.09
C ILE A 127 18.59 10.54 -4.95
N VAL A 128 17.95 10.73 -3.81
CA VAL A 128 18.60 11.12 -2.54
C VAL A 128 18.32 10.02 -1.55
N TYR A 129 19.33 9.50 -0.91
CA TYR A 129 19.16 8.40 0.04
C TYR A 129 19.89 8.65 1.34
N ASP A 130 19.34 8.08 2.40
CA ASP A 130 19.89 8.02 3.74
C ASP A 130 19.63 6.61 4.29
N VAL A 131 20.68 5.97 4.78
CA VAL A 131 20.64 4.62 5.34
C VAL A 131 21.33 4.63 6.70
N ASN A 132 20.56 4.35 7.73
CA ASN A 132 21.04 4.20 9.09
C ASN A 132 20.62 2.81 9.61
N TYR A 133 21.52 1.82 9.51
CA TYR A 133 21.18 0.42 9.74
C TYR A 133 22.31 -0.33 10.45
N GLY A 134 22.17 -0.51 11.75
CA GLY A 134 23.21 -1.09 12.60
C GLY A 134 24.45 -0.20 12.63
N GLU A 135 25.57 -0.70 12.13
CA GLU A 135 26.83 0.05 11.99
C GLU A 135 26.99 0.71 10.61
N ILE A 136 26.01 0.56 9.73
CA ILE A 136 26.03 1.12 8.38
C ILE A 136 25.32 2.47 8.41
N GLU A 137 26.08 3.54 8.19
CA GLU A 137 25.57 4.88 7.98
C GLU A 137 26.06 5.37 6.62
N LYS A 138 25.12 5.62 5.71
CA LYS A 138 25.42 6.08 4.34
C LYS A 138 24.35 7.04 3.87
N GLU A 139 24.78 8.17 3.36
CA GLU A 139 23.92 9.11 2.67
C GLU A 139 24.51 9.48 1.31
N GLY A 140 23.67 9.97 0.41
CA GLY A 140 24.18 10.42 -0.88
C GLY A 140 23.11 10.85 -1.87
N ILE A 141 23.61 11.41 -2.96
CA ILE A 141 22.82 11.81 -4.12
C ILE A 141 23.39 11.08 -5.32
N LEU A 142 22.54 10.40 -6.08
CA LEU A 142 22.91 9.68 -7.29
C LEU A 142 21.98 10.07 -8.44
N PRO A 143 22.47 10.12 -9.68
CA PRO A 143 21.60 10.21 -10.84
C PRO A 143 20.70 8.98 -10.94
N LEU A 144 19.53 9.11 -11.54
CA LEU A 144 18.57 8.00 -11.69
C LEU A 144 19.15 6.78 -12.39
N SER A 145 20.13 6.98 -13.29
CA SER A 145 20.85 5.89 -13.97
C SER A 145 21.68 5.02 -13.02
N GLU A 146 22.03 5.51 -11.83
CA GLU A 146 22.81 4.80 -10.83
C GLU A 146 21.95 4.14 -9.73
N LEU A 147 20.64 4.06 -9.93
CA LEU A 147 19.75 3.31 -9.05
C LEU A 147 20.28 1.90 -8.70
N PRO A 148 20.91 1.13 -9.60
CA PRO A 148 21.50 -0.16 -9.24
C PRO A 148 22.52 -0.09 -8.10
N LYS A 149 23.31 0.99 -7.99
CA LYS A 149 24.26 1.18 -6.87
C LYS A 149 23.54 1.30 -5.52
N PHE A 150 22.43 2.04 -5.48
CA PHE A 150 21.62 2.13 -4.27
C PHE A 150 20.98 0.77 -3.91
N LEU A 151 20.52 0.01 -4.91
CA LEU A 151 19.96 -1.32 -4.68
C LEU A 151 20.97 -2.31 -4.07
N GLU A 152 22.27 -2.19 -4.40
CA GLU A 152 23.32 -2.96 -3.73
C GLU A 152 23.48 -2.55 -2.25
N VAL A 153 23.35 -1.27 -1.93
CA VAL A 153 23.32 -0.80 -0.54
C VAL A 153 22.13 -1.40 0.20
N LEU A 154 20.93 -1.37 -0.40
CA LEU A 154 19.74 -2.00 0.21
C LEU A 154 19.90 -3.50 0.43
N LYS A 155 20.53 -4.22 -0.49
CA LYS A 155 20.80 -5.66 -0.32
C LYS A 155 21.72 -5.96 0.84
N SER A 156 22.65 -5.07 1.16
CA SER A 156 23.57 -5.24 2.29
C SER A 156 22.89 -5.11 3.66
N ILE A 157 21.68 -4.56 3.70
CA ILE A 157 20.87 -4.38 4.92
C ILE A 157 19.65 -5.32 5.01
N ALA A 158 19.47 -6.24 4.04
CA ALA A 158 18.31 -7.13 3.92
C ALA A 158 18.35 -8.37 4.86
#